data_824bcb8e646b20fbb398caad3ed75e9f
#
_entry.id   824bcb8e646b20fbb398caad3ed75e9f
#
_cell.length_a   1.000
_cell.length_b   1.000
_cell.length_c   1.000
_cell.angle_alpha   90.00
_cell.angle_beta   90.00
_cell.angle_gamma   90.00
#
_symmetry.space_group_name_H-M   'P 1'
#
loop_
_entity.id
_entity.type
_entity.pdbx_description
1 polymer ?
#
loop_
_entity_poly.entity_id
_entity_poly.type
_entity_poly.pdbx_seq_one_letter_code
_entity_poly.pdbx_strand_id
1 'polypeptide(L)'
;MASPSAAQPPAAAPRAFALFTQLCAWLSRISLMLAVALLIGVIACVQWQVIGRYVFNDTPTWAEALALLLVLYLTSLAVAVGVRDAGHIGLESLATLLPESWQRKLAIVVHLLVAVFGFLMAKSGWLWATGKWDEKKPMLGVPEGADYVPLVVAGVLIALFSVEHVIALLRGEEVAPSWN
;
A
#
# COMPACT_ATOMS: atom_id res chain seq x y z
N MET A 1 -21.04 -44.40 19.95
CA MET A 1 -19.73 -43.99 19.40
C MET A 1 -19.99 -43.43 17.99
N ALA A 2 -20.13 -42.14 17.89
CA ALA A 2 -20.28 -41.45 16.58
C ALA A 2 -18.91 -41.10 16.07
N SER A 3 -18.56 -41.56 14.87
CA SER A 3 -17.30 -41.23 14.18
C SER A 3 -17.22 -39.75 13.94
N PRO A 4 -16.05 -39.07 14.18
CA PRO A 4 -15.86 -37.69 13.82
C PRO A 4 -15.90 -37.58 12.30
N SER A 5 -16.85 -36.79 11.78
CA SER A 5 -16.96 -36.43 10.38
C SER A 5 -15.62 -35.81 9.96
N ALA A 6 -14.93 -36.47 9.03
CA ALA A 6 -13.71 -35.95 8.42
C ALA A 6 -14.05 -34.64 7.74
N ALA A 7 -13.51 -33.54 8.24
CA ALA A 7 -13.57 -32.23 7.59
C ALA A 7 -12.99 -32.40 6.18
N GLN A 8 -13.80 -32.16 5.16
CA GLN A 8 -13.34 -32.16 3.78
C GLN A 8 -12.27 -31.07 3.63
N PRO A 9 -11.11 -31.39 3.02
CA PRO A 9 -10.10 -30.38 2.74
C PRO A 9 -10.71 -29.28 1.85
N PRO A 10 -10.39 -28.00 2.10
CA PRO A 10 -10.91 -26.89 1.30
C PRO A 10 -10.60 -27.14 -0.17
N ALA A 11 -11.61 -26.93 -1.02
CA ALA A 11 -11.49 -27.11 -2.47
C ALA A 11 -10.30 -26.30 -2.98
N ALA A 12 -9.37 -26.94 -3.68
CA ALA A 12 -8.16 -26.31 -4.20
C ALA A 12 -8.54 -25.04 -4.99
N ALA A 13 -8.03 -23.89 -4.58
CA ALA A 13 -8.26 -22.63 -5.25
C ALA A 13 -7.92 -22.77 -6.76
N PRO A 14 -8.76 -22.24 -7.67
CA PRO A 14 -8.45 -22.30 -9.10
C PRO A 14 -7.08 -21.66 -9.34
N ARG A 15 -6.24 -22.30 -10.13
CA ARG A 15 -4.84 -21.92 -10.40
C ARG A 15 -4.69 -20.42 -10.70
N ALA A 16 -5.66 -19.83 -11.38
CA ALA A 16 -5.65 -18.39 -11.71
C ALA A 16 -5.71 -17.49 -10.46
N PHE A 17 -6.53 -17.83 -9.46
CA PHE A 17 -6.61 -17.05 -8.23
C PHE A 17 -5.36 -17.21 -7.37
N ALA A 18 -4.82 -18.42 -7.26
CA ALA A 18 -3.57 -18.66 -6.55
C ALA A 18 -2.40 -17.86 -7.16
N LEU A 19 -2.30 -17.78 -8.49
CA LEU A 19 -1.29 -16.96 -9.17
C LEU A 19 -1.52 -15.46 -8.91
N PHE A 20 -2.76 -15.00 -8.92
CA PHE A 20 -3.08 -13.60 -8.63
C PHE A 20 -2.69 -13.22 -7.19
N THR A 21 -3.04 -14.04 -6.21
CA THR A 21 -2.67 -13.81 -4.79
C THR A 21 -1.14 -13.87 -4.58
N GLN A 22 -0.44 -14.78 -5.27
CA GLN A 22 1.03 -14.82 -5.24
C GLN A 22 1.65 -13.54 -5.82
N LEU A 23 1.11 -13.02 -6.92
CA LEU A 23 1.55 -11.76 -7.50
C LEU A 23 1.33 -10.59 -6.54
N CYS A 24 0.15 -10.50 -5.92
CA CYS A 24 -0.15 -9.46 -4.92
C CYS A 24 0.79 -9.57 -3.71
N ALA A 25 1.06 -10.79 -3.20
CA ALA A 25 2.00 -11.01 -2.11
C ALA A 25 3.43 -10.57 -2.47
N TRP A 26 3.88 -10.87 -3.68
CA TRP A 26 5.19 -10.46 -4.17
C TRP A 26 5.30 -8.93 -4.32
N LEU A 27 4.27 -8.28 -4.89
CA LEU A 27 4.21 -6.83 -4.98
C LEU A 27 4.20 -6.17 -3.60
N SER A 28 3.47 -6.72 -2.63
CA SER A 28 3.45 -6.22 -1.24
C SER A 28 4.82 -6.33 -0.59
N ARG A 29 5.53 -7.47 -0.73
CA ARG A 29 6.90 -7.64 -0.21
C ARG A 29 7.88 -6.65 -0.81
N ILE A 30 7.85 -6.45 -2.12
CA ILE A 30 8.73 -5.47 -2.78
C ILE A 30 8.40 -4.06 -2.30
N SER A 31 7.11 -3.70 -2.22
CA SER A 31 6.69 -2.40 -1.72
C SER A 31 7.16 -2.15 -0.29
N LEU A 32 7.09 -3.17 0.58
CA LEU A 32 7.61 -3.09 1.95
C LEU A 32 9.12 -2.90 1.99
N MET A 33 9.88 -3.68 1.22
CA MET A 33 11.35 -3.54 1.15
C MET A 33 11.76 -2.16 0.62
N LEU A 34 11.07 -1.66 -0.40
CA LEU A 34 11.30 -0.31 -0.93
C LEU A 34 10.94 0.75 0.11
N ALA A 35 9.83 0.60 0.83
CA ALA A 35 9.45 1.53 1.89
C ALA A 35 10.52 1.60 2.99
N VAL A 36 11.08 0.45 3.42
CA VAL A 36 12.17 0.41 4.40
C VAL A 36 13.44 1.08 3.85
N ALA A 37 13.80 0.82 2.60
CA ALA A 37 14.97 1.46 1.97
C ALA A 37 14.79 2.98 1.88
N LEU A 38 13.59 3.45 1.51
CA LEU A 38 13.26 4.88 1.47
C LEU A 38 13.30 5.51 2.86
N LEU A 39 12.86 4.81 3.90
CA LEU A 39 12.97 5.26 5.29
C LEU A 39 14.43 5.48 5.70
N ILE A 40 15.30 4.52 5.37
CA ILE A 40 16.74 4.68 5.60
C ILE A 40 17.28 5.91 4.84
N GLY A 41 16.84 6.10 3.60
CA GLY A 41 17.17 7.29 2.81
C GLY A 41 16.74 8.60 3.45
N VAL A 42 15.51 8.67 3.99
CA VAL A 42 15.01 9.83 4.76
C VAL A 42 15.91 10.12 5.95
N ILE A 43 16.23 9.08 6.75
CA ILE A 43 17.10 9.22 7.90
C ILE A 43 18.47 9.76 7.49
N ALA A 44 19.07 9.22 6.43
CA ALA A 44 20.36 9.67 5.93
C ALA A 44 20.31 11.14 5.46
N CYS A 45 19.27 11.56 4.74
CA CYS A 45 19.08 12.95 4.29
C CYS A 45 18.96 13.90 5.49
N VAL A 46 18.15 13.54 6.50
CA VAL A 46 17.95 14.37 7.69
C VAL A 46 19.24 14.45 8.51
N GLN A 47 19.97 13.35 8.67
CA GLN A 47 21.28 13.36 9.37
C GLN A 47 22.29 14.22 8.63
N TRP A 48 22.33 14.13 7.30
CA TRP A 48 23.20 14.99 6.48
C TRP A 48 22.88 16.48 6.64
N GLN A 49 21.58 16.81 6.66
CA GLN A 49 21.12 18.18 6.88
C GLN A 49 21.54 18.71 8.27
N VAL A 50 21.40 17.88 9.32
CA VAL A 50 21.81 18.23 10.68
C VAL A 50 23.34 18.45 10.76
N ILE A 51 24.14 17.55 10.19
CA ILE A 51 25.60 17.67 10.13
C ILE A 51 26.01 18.92 9.35
N GLY A 52 25.41 19.15 8.19
CA GLY A 52 25.66 20.35 7.38
C GLY A 52 25.45 21.63 8.18
N ARG A 53 24.32 21.69 8.90
CA ARG A 53 23.96 22.86 9.71
C ARG A 53 24.89 23.11 10.90
N TYR A 54 25.24 22.05 11.66
CA TYR A 54 25.98 22.22 12.92
C TYR A 54 27.49 22.08 12.78
N VAL A 55 27.98 21.32 11.79
CA VAL A 55 29.42 21.10 11.58
C VAL A 55 29.96 22.05 10.52
N PHE A 56 29.27 22.17 9.39
CA PHE A 56 29.74 22.98 8.26
C PHE A 56 29.15 24.38 8.22
N ASN A 57 28.21 24.70 9.12
CA ASN A 57 27.46 25.96 9.14
C ASN A 57 26.83 26.31 7.77
N ASP A 58 26.53 25.29 6.99
CA ASP A 58 25.89 25.36 5.69
C ASP A 58 24.71 24.37 5.67
N THR A 59 23.52 24.86 5.30
CA THR A 59 22.31 24.02 5.30
C THR A 59 22.02 23.61 3.85
N PRO A 60 22.26 22.34 3.49
CA PRO A 60 21.96 21.85 2.15
C PRO A 60 20.44 21.77 1.92
N THR A 61 19.88 22.79 1.29
CA THR A 61 18.42 22.89 1.04
C THR A 61 17.88 21.77 0.14
N TRP A 62 18.72 21.19 -0.71
CA TRP A 62 18.36 20.01 -1.52
C TRP A 62 18.06 18.77 -0.67
N ALA A 63 18.73 18.61 0.49
CA ALA A 63 18.53 17.45 1.37
C ALA A 63 17.14 17.46 2.00
N GLU A 64 16.61 18.63 2.35
CA GLU A 64 15.23 18.79 2.83
C GLU A 64 14.21 18.43 1.75
N ALA A 65 14.39 18.99 0.55
CA ALA A 65 13.50 18.73 -0.58
C ALA A 65 13.52 17.25 -0.98
N LEU A 66 14.68 16.60 -0.93
CA LEU A 66 14.81 15.16 -1.18
C LEU A 66 14.15 14.33 -0.08
N ALA A 67 14.34 14.68 1.19
CA ALA A 67 13.69 13.98 2.30
C ALA A 67 12.16 14.02 2.19
N LEU A 68 11.57 15.17 1.86
CA LEU A 68 10.13 15.31 1.61
C LEU A 68 9.64 14.41 0.47
N LEU A 69 10.39 14.37 -0.64
CA LEU A 69 10.07 13.49 -1.75
C LEU A 69 10.10 12.02 -1.33
N LEU A 70 11.15 11.59 -0.63
CA LEU A 70 11.29 10.21 -0.14
C LEU A 70 10.16 9.83 0.83
N VAL A 71 9.72 10.75 1.70
CA VAL A 71 8.59 10.54 2.60
C VAL A 71 7.29 10.31 1.84
N LEU A 72 7.03 11.04 0.76
CA LEU A 72 5.85 10.81 -0.09
C LEU A 72 5.85 9.40 -0.69
N TYR A 73 6.99 8.95 -1.22
CA TYR A 73 7.14 7.60 -1.78
C TYR A 73 7.00 6.52 -0.70
N LEU A 74 7.70 6.68 0.43
CA LEU A 74 7.63 5.79 1.58
C LEU A 74 6.18 5.62 2.06
N THR A 75 5.52 6.73 2.37
CA THR A 75 4.16 6.73 2.93
C THR A 75 3.16 6.07 1.97
N SER A 76 3.26 6.38 0.69
CA SER A 76 2.40 5.82 -0.34
C SER A 76 2.52 4.31 -0.45
N LEU A 77 3.75 3.78 -0.44
CA LEU A 77 3.99 2.33 -0.46
C LEU A 77 3.54 1.66 0.84
N ALA A 78 3.85 2.28 2.00
CA ALA A 78 3.46 1.75 3.30
C ALA A 78 1.93 1.64 3.46
N VAL A 79 1.19 2.67 3.02
CA VAL A 79 -0.29 2.65 3.05
C VAL A 79 -0.83 1.54 2.16
N ALA A 80 -0.29 1.34 0.95
CA ALA A 80 -0.74 0.28 0.07
C ALA A 80 -0.51 -1.12 0.68
N VAL A 81 0.66 -1.35 1.29
CA VAL A 81 0.95 -2.59 2.03
C VAL A 81 0.01 -2.75 3.22
N GLY A 82 -0.24 -1.67 3.98
CA GLY A 82 -1.17 -1.68 5.10
C GLY A 82 -2.60 -2.08 4.71
N VAL A 83 -3.08 -1.63 3.55
CA VAL A 83 -4.40 -2.05 3.04
C VAL A 83 -4.46 -3.54 2.78
N ARG A 84 -3.38 -4.15 2.27
CA ARG A 84 -3.32 -5.59 2.02
C ARG A 84 -3.16 -6.42 3.29
N ASP A 85 -2.21 -6.05 4.13
CA ASP A 85 -1.74 -6.91 5.22
C ASP A 85 -2.41 -6.61 6.57
N ALA A 86 -2.93 -5.39 6.77
CA ALA A 86 -3.56 -4.94 8.02
C ALA A 86 -5.03 -4.55 7.85
N GLY A 87 -5.62 -4.79 6.68
CA GLY A 87 -6.97 -4.35 6.33
C GLY A 87 -8.10 -4.83 7.24
N HIS A 88 -7.84 -5.79 8.13
CA HIS A 88 -8.85 -6.39 9.00
C HIS A 88 -8.84 -5.89 10.45
N ILE A 89 -7.71 -5.33 10.93
CA ILE A 89 -7.53 -5.02 12.36
C ILE A 89 -8.55 -3.98 12.88
N GLY A 90 -8.94 -3.00 12.06
CA GLY A 90 -9.93 -1.99 12.47
C GLY A 90 -11.38 -2.46 12.38
N LEU A 91 -11.68 -3.38 11.48
CA LEU A 91 -13.02 -3.92 11.26
C LEU A 91 -13.38 -5.06 12.19
N GLU A 92 -12.40 -5.85 12.65
CA GLU A 92 -12.64 -6.99 13.53
C GLU A 92 -13.33 -6.57 14.83
N SER A 93 -12.90 -5.48 15.45
CA SER A 93 -13.49 -4.98 16.70
C SER A 93 -14.95 -4.55 16.54
N LEU A 94 -15.33 -4.03 15.37
CA LEU A 94 -16.72 -3.64 15.08
C LEU A 94 -17.53 -4.84 14.57
N ALA A 95 -16.88 -5.73 13.84
CA ALA A 95 -17.50 -6.91 13.25
C ALA A 95 -17.94 -7.93 14.32
N THR A 96 -17.21 -8.05 15.45
CA THR A 96 -17.59 -8.95 16.56
C THR A 96 -18.96 -8.63 17.15
N LEU A 97 -19.49 -7.43 16.94
CA LEU A 97 -20.83 -7.02 17.39
C LEU A 97 -21.95 -7.40 16.42
N LEU A 98 -21.61 -7.87 15.21
CA LEU A 98 -22.55 -8.16 14.14
C LEU A 98 -22.63 -9.68 13.87
N PRO A 99 -23.79 -10.22 13.40
CA PRO A 99 -23.88 -11.59 12.91
C PRO A 99 -22.90 -11.85 11.76
N GLU A 100 -22.33 -13.05 11.65
CA GLU A 100 -21.33 -13.43 10.64
C GLU A 100 -21.73 -13.06 9.20
N SER A 101 -23.00 -13.20 8.86
CA SER A 101 -23.53 -12.86 7.52
C SER A 101 -23.43 -11.35 7.20
N TRP A 102 -23.51 -10.48 8.22
CA TRP A 102 -23.37 -9.03 8.06
C TRP A 102 -21.92 -8.59 8.06
N GLN A 103 -21.07 -9.27 8.84
CA GLN A 103 -19.62 -9.03 8.86
C GLN A 103 -19.02 -9.15 7.45
N ARG A 104 -19.33 -10.26 6.76
CA ARG A 104 -18.84 -10.51 5.40
C ARG A 104 -19.35 -9.47 4.40
N LYS A 105 -20.62 -9.07 4.47
CA LYS A 105 -21.18 -8.03 3.58
C LYS A 105 -20.52 -6.68 3.82
N LEU A 106 -20.33 -6.32 5.09
CA LEU A 106 -19.65 -5.07 5.46
C LEU A 106 -18.21 -5.05 4.96
N ALA A 107 -17.46 -6.13 5.13
CA ALA A 107 -16.10 -6.25 4.64
C ALA A 107 -16.02 -6.09 3.11
N ILE A 108 -16.93 -6.72 2.35
CA ILE A 108 -16.99 -6.57 0.89
C ILE A 108 -17.27 -5.10 0.50
N VAL A 109 -18.23 -4.45 1.16
CA VAL A 109 -18.57 -3.04 0.89
C VAL A 109 -17.38 -2.14 1.16
N VAL A 110 -16.68 -2.33 2.29
CA VAL A 110 -15.50 -1.52 2.65
C VAL A 110 -14.38 -1.71 1.63
N HIS A 111 -14.02 -2.95 1.28
CA HIS A 111 -12.98 -3.19 0.28
C HIS A 111 -13.37 -2.66 -1.11
N LEU A 112 -14.64 -2.69 -1.47
CA LEU A 112 -15.12 -2.10 -2.72
C LEU A 112 -14.95 -0.57 -2.71
N LEU A 113 -15.29 0.10 -1.61
CA LEU A 113 -15.10 1.54 -1.45
C LEU A 113 -13.60 1.90 -1.49
N VAL A 114 -12.75 1.11 -0.83
CA VAL A 114 -11.28 1.30 -0.87
C VAL A 114 -10.73 1.08 -2.27
N ALA A 115 -11.25 0.10 -3.04
CA ALA A 115 -10.86 -0.10 -4.43
C ALA A 115 -11.22 1.09 -5.32
N VAL A 116 -12.44 1.63 -5.17
CA VAL A 116 -12.89 2.85 -5.88
C VAL A 116 -12.02 4.03 -5.50
N PHE A 117 -11.72 4.23 -4.22
CA PHE A 117 -10.84 5.29 -3.75
C PHE A 117 -9.44 5.16 -4.35
N GLY A 118 -8.84 3.96 -4.34
CA GLY A 118 -7.55 3.69 -4.97
C GLY A 118 -7.54 4.02 -6.46
N PHE A 119 -8.60 3.67 -7.19
CA PHE A 119 -8.74 4.01 -8.60
C PHE A 119 -8.81 5.54 -8.82
N LEU A 120 -9.59 6.24 -8.01
CA LEU A 120 -9.68 7.71 -8.09
C LEU A 120 -8.33 8.39 -7.76
N MET A 121 -7.61 7.86 -6.76
CA MET A 121 -6.24 8.31 -6.44
C MET A 121 -5.30 8.14 -7.63
N ALA A 122 -5.29 6.95 -8.25
CA ALA A 122 -4.44 6.67 -9.40
C ALA A 122 -4.76 7.60 -10.58
N LYS A 123 -6.05 7.78 -10.88
CA LYS A 123 -6.51 8.67 -11.96
C LYS A 123 -6.11 10.13 -11.70
N SER A 124 -6.37 10.65 -10.50
CA SER A 124 -6.03 12.02 -10.15
C SER A 124 -4.52 12.24 -10.09
N GLY A 125 -3.79 11.29 -9.51
CA GLY A 125 -2.32 11.31 -9.49
C GLY A 125 -1.72 11.34 -10.90
N TRP A 126 -2.24 10.54 -11.82
CA TRP A 126 -1.80 10.54 -13.21
C TRP A 126 -2.03 11.88 -13.91
N LEU A 127 -3.20 12.48 -13.71
CA LEU A 127 -3.54 13.77 -14.30
C LEU A 127 -2.59 14.88 -13.82
N TRP A 128 -2.32 14.91 -12.53
CA TRP A 128 -1.41 15.90 -11.94
C TRP A 128 0.07 15.61 -12.29
N ALA A 129 0.49 14.35 -12.29
CA ALA A 129 1.84 13.97 -12.68
C ALA A 129 2.16 14.41 -14.11
N THR A 130 1.25 14.14 -15.05
CA THR A 130 1.44 14.53 -16.47
C THR A 130 1.33 16.04 -16.68
N GLY A 131 0.39 16.69 -15.97
CA GLY A 131 0.18 18.15 -16.12
C GLY A 131 1.35 19.00 -15.59
N LYS A 132 2.11 18.46 -14.61
CA LYS A 132 3.25 19.16 -13.98
C LYS A 132 4.62 18.56 -14.30
N TRP A 133 4.70 17.77 -15.37
CA TRP A 133 5.95 17.08 -15.71
C TRP A 133 7.03 18.01 -16.24
N ASP A 134 6.64 19.09 -16.92
CA ASP A 134 7.55 20.06 -17.51
C ASP A 134 8.05 21.11 -16.50
N GLU A 135 7.37 21.26 -15.36
CA GLU A 135 7.78 22.13 -14.28
C GLU A 135 8.89 21.46 -13.47
N LYS A 136 9.99 22.19 -13.20
CA LYS A 136 11.14 21.67 -12.43
C LYS A 136 11.18 22.27 -11.04
N LYS A 137 11.42 21.43 -10.04
CA LYS A 137 11.71 21.89 -8.67
C LYS A 137 13.04 22.62 -8.61
N PRO A 138 13.09 23.86 -8.10
CA PRO A 138 14.31 24.68 -8.11
C PRO A 138 15.50 24.03 -7.39
N MET A 139 15.24 23.25 -6.30
CA MET A 139 16.29 22.70 -5.44
C MET A 139 16.84 21.36 -5.93
N LEU A 140 16.01 20.53 -6.61
CA LEU A 140 16.37 19.16 -7.00
C LEU A 140 16.55 19.01 -8.51
N GLY A 141 16.04 19.94 -9.32
CA GLY A 141 16.03 19.80 -10.78
C GLY A 141 15.12 18.67 -11.30
N VAL A 142 14.39 17.98 -10.42
CA VAL A 142 13.45 16.90 -10.74
C VAL A 142 12.11 17.51 -11.17
N PRO A 143 11.38 16.89 -12.13
CA PRO A 143 10.05 17.34 -12.50
C PRO A 143 9.11 17.40 -11.26
N GLU A 144 8.30 18.45 -11.15
CA GLU A 144 7.32 18.59 -10.06
C GLU A 144 6.28 17.46 -10.12
N GLY A 145 5.98 16.95 -11.33
CA GLY A 145 5.13 15.78 -11.54
C GLY A 145 5.57 14.51 -10.79
N ALA A 146 6.88 14.41 -10.43
CA ALA A 146 7.41 13.26 -9.66
C ALA A 146 6.79 13.13 -8.27
N ASP A 147 6.26 14.21 -7.68
CA ASP A 147 5.55 14.15 -6.38
C ASP A 147 4.22 13.39 -6.46
N TYR A 148 3.64 13.32 -7.64
CA TYR A 148 2.35 12.65 -7.85
C TYR A 148 2.49 11.19 -8.29
N VAL A 149 3.69 10.76 -8.71
CA VAL A 149 3.95 9.36 -9.09
C VAL A 149 3.66 8.38 -7.94
N PRO A 150 4.09 8.64 -6.68
CA PRO A 150 3.76 7.75 -5.57
C PRO A 150 2.25 7.62 -5.32
N LEU A 151 1.48 8.68 -5.58
CA LEU A 151 0.02 8.65 -5.48
C LEU A 151 -0.60 7.70 -6.54
N VAL A 152 -0.05 7.70 -7.76
CA VAL A 152 -0.48 6.77 -8.82
C VAL A 152 -0.17 5.34 -8.44
N VAL A 153 1.07 5.07 -8.02
CA VAL A 153 1.52 3.72 -7.63
C VAL A 153 0.71 3.19 -6.46
N ALA A 154 0.54 3.99 -5.40
CA ALA A 154 -0.28 3.61 -4.25
C ALA A 154 -1.74 3.36 -4.65
N GLY A 155 -2.32 4.24 -5.45
CA GLY A 155 -3.71 4.09 -5.91
C GLY A 155 -3.94 2.78 -6.68
N VAL A 156 -3.02 2.42 -7.58
CA VAL A 156 -3.07 1.15 -8.32
C VAL A 156 -2.91 -0.04 -7.38
N LEU A 157 -1.93 -0.02 -6.46
CA LEU A 157 -1.72 -1.10 -5.51
C LEU A 157 -2.91 -1.27 -4.56
N ILE A 158 -3.45 -0.17 -4.02
CA ILE A 158 -4.63 -0.19 -3.14
C ILE A 158 -5.83 -0.80 -3.87
N ALA A 159 -6.09 -0.37 -5.10
CA ALA A 159 -7.19 -0.93 -5.90
C ALA A 159 -6.99 -2.43 -6.15
N LEU A 160 -5.77 -2.85 -6.52
CA LEU A 160 -5.42 -4.24 -6.79
C LEU A 160 -5.60 -5.12 -5.54
N PHE A 161 -5.06 -4.70 -4.40
CA PHE A 161 -5.14 -5.44 -3.14
C PHE A 161 -6.57 -5.49 -2.58
N SER A 162 -7.34 -4.41 -2.75
CA SER A 162 -8.76 -4.42 -2.37
C SER A 162 -9.59 -5.38 -3.21
N VAL A 163 -9.29 -5.49 -4.52
CA VAL A 163 -9.93 -6.49 -5.41
C VAL A 163 -9.54 -7.91 -4.97
N GLU A 164 -8.27 -8.16 -4.59
CA GLU A 164 -7.83 -9.44 -4.03
C GLU A 164 -8.68 -9.83 -2.82
N HIS A 165 -8.88 -8.92 -1.86
CA HIS A 165 -9.70 -9.13 -0.67
C HIS A 165 -11.17 -9.40 -1.01
N VAL A 166 -11.76 -8.65 -1.94
CA VAL A 166 -13.15 -8.88 -2.37
C VAL A 166 -13.32 -10.29 -2.96
N ILE A 167 -12.39 -10.72 -3.82
CA ILE A 167 -12.45 -12.06 -4.42
C ILE A 167 -12.27 -13.14 -3.36
N ALA A 168 -11.32 -12.98 -2.43
CA ALA A 168 -11.11 -13.91 -1.33
C ALA A 168 -12.35 -14.04 -0.44
N LEU A 169 -12.96 -12.92 -0.03
CA LEU A 169 -14.18 -12.88 0.75
C LEU A 169 -15.36 -13.55 0.04
N LEU A 170 -15.53 -13.37 -1.28
CA LEU A 170 -16.57 -14.03 -2.06
C LEU A 170 -16.38 -15.55 -2.10
N ARG A 171 -15.13 -16.02 -2.00
CA ARG A 171 -14.79 -17.45 -1.98
C ARG A 171 -14.79 -18.07 -0.57
N GLY A 172 -14.83 -17.24 0.48
CA GLY A 172 -14.69 -17.69 1.86
C GLY A 172 -13.25 -18.07 2.22
N GLU A 173 -12.27 -17.50 1.50
CA GLU A 173 -10.84 -17.68 1.75
C GLU A 173 -10.29 -16.41 2.45
N GLU A 174 -9.24 -16.57 3.25
CA GLU A 174 -8.52 -15.44 3.86
C GLU A 174 -7.24 -15.14 3.10
N VAL A 175 -6.91 -13.86 2.97
CA VAL A 175 -5.66 -13.41 2.35
C VAL A 175 -4.55 -13.51 3.39
N ALA A 176 -3.54 -14.37 3.13
CA ALA A 176 -2.39 -14.50 4.01
C ALA A 176 -1.53 -13.22 3.95
N PRO A 177 -1.04 -12.71 5.11
CA PRO A 177 -0.13 -11.58 5.15
C PRO A 177 1.16 -11.85 4.37
N SER A 178 1.78 -10.78 3.85
CA SER A 178 2.97 -10.91 2.99
C SER A 178 4.25 -11.35 3.71
N TRP A 179 4.28 -11.25 5.05
CA TRP A 179 5.45 -11.61 5.88
C TRP A 179 5.49 -13.08 6.33
N ASN A 180 4.50 -13.88 6.00
CA ASN A 180 4.46 -15.34 6.30
C ASN A 180 5.09 -16.15 5.18
#